data_eba4b1457e63a93e431a6dfdf1894f08
#
_entry.id   eba4b1457e63a93e431a6dfdf1894f08
#
_cell.length_a   1.000
_cell.length_b   1.000
_cell.length_c   1.000
_cell.angle_alpha   90.00
_cell.angle_beta   90.00
_cell.angle_gamma   90.00
#
_symmetry.space_group_name_H-M   'P 1'
#
loop_
_entity.id
_entity.type
_entity.pdbx_description
1 polymer ?
#
loop_
_entity_poly.entity_id
_entity_poly.type
_entity_poly.pdbx_seq_one_letter_code
_entity_poly.pdbx_strand_id
1 'polypeptide(L)'
;YKNIFTANTVLENLSRVTGDEALKADLKAEAHFIRAFQNWELLNTYCLPYSPENMKEPGIPHKTSTSFEQSLVRMNLEESYRFVEEDLKEALKITVDNVNRRWRVSIPAVHSFLARFYLFCHDYDQALKYADLALQADARLVDYNTEMYYGNEQSSSQGPLQVPYLWWDSSSDPSVKLEWAEFYYQYFLSASCAYFCPSREMLKLYDTENDLRYKYLMCENFSWRHNIKYTYPGYVYFRTSIPYGTTVQEMILTKAECLARQGKFQQAMETVNILRAKRIAPGPEVKLSAATKEEAIAKILEERVRELTWGLRWFDIRRLNYNETTLDDVNLKRIFYSHDGLIVNKESQPIEYRLELKDRRFAEPINSNEIYLSRGQIQQNTY
;
A
#
# COMPACT_ATOMS: atom_id res chain seq x y z
N TYR A 1 16.12 0.78 -6.97
CA TYR A 1 17.52 0.29 -6.85
C TYR A 1 18.39 1.12 -5.90
N LYS A 2 18.21 2.45 -5.79
CA LYS A 2 19.02 3.28 -4.88
C LYS A 2 18.98 2.77 -3.43
N ASN A 3 17.80 2.45 -2.91
CA ASN A 3 17.65 1.96 -1.54
C ASN A 3 18.24 0.55 -1.37
N ILE A 4 18.14 -0.31 -2.39
CA ILE A 4 18.78 -1.63 -2.42
C ILE A 4 20.30 -1.48 -2.35
N PHE A 5 20.88 -0.55 -3.13
CA PHE A 5 22.30 -0.25 -3.10
C PHE A 5 22.73 0.25 -1.71
N THR A 6 21.96 1.14 -1.09
CA THR A 6 22.24 1.63 0.26
C THR A 6 22.20 0.49 1.29
N ALA A 7 21.19 -0.39 1.23
CA ALA A 7 21.09 -1.55 2.10
C ALA A 7 22.30 -2.48 1.93
N ASN A 8 22.70 -2.78 0.69
CA ASN A 8 23.89 -3.58 0.42
C ASN A 8 25.17 -2.91 0.94
N THR A 9 25.29 -1.57 0.80
CA THR A 9 26.42 -0.82 1.37
C THR A 9 26.53 -1.03 2.88
N VAL A 10 25.43 -0.97 3.59
CA VAL A 10 25.39 -1.26 5.03
C VAL A 10 25.83 -2.69 5.31
N LEU A 11 25.21 -3.68 4.65
CA LEU A 11 25.50 -5.11 4.85
C LEU A 11 26.96 -5.47 4.60
N GLU A 12 27.59 -4.91 3.56
CA GLU A 12 29.00 -5.17 3.22
C GLU A 12 30.00 -4.53 4.20
N ASN A 13 29.62 -3.42 4.84
CA ASN A 13 30.58 -2.64 5.64
C ASN A 13 30.41 -2.80 7.16
N LEU A 14 29.31 -3.38 7.65
CA LEU A 14 29.07 -3.54 9.09
C LEU A 14 30.16 -4.29 9.83
N SER A 15 30.83 -5.26 9.20
CA SER A 15 31.93 -6.00 9.80
C SER A 15 33.24 -5.19 9.91
N ARG A 16 33.34 -4.09 9.16
CA ARG A 16 34.56 -3.24 9.08
C ARG A 16 34.50 -2.05 10.03
N VAL A 17 33.33 -1.73 10.55
CA VAL A 17 33.16 -0.60 11.47
C VAL A 17 33.28 -1.05 12.92
N THR A 18 33.84 -0.19 13.77
CA THR A 18 33.84 -0.38 15.23
C THR A 18 32.58 0.23 15.83
N GLY A 19 32.09 -0.32 16.93
CA GLY A 19 30.92 0.20 17.60
C GLY A 19 30.19 -0.84 18.43
N ASP A 20 29.01 -0.49 18.90
CA ASP A 20 28.14 -1.38 19.66
C ASP A 20 27.63 -2.53 18.78
N GLU A 21 27.90 -3.77 19.19
CA GLU A 21 27.53 -4.98 18.44
C GLU A 21 26.01 -5.18 18.39
N ALA A 22 25.24 -4.79 19.41
CA ALA A 22 23.78 -4.86 19.39
C ALA A 22 23.22 -3.86 18.37
N LEU A 23 23.73 -2.64 18.35
CA LEU A 23 23.34 -1.65 17.33
C LEU A 23 23.70 -2.11 15.91
N LYS A 24 24.87 -2.76 15.73
CA LYS A 24 25.27 -3.32 14.43
C LYS A 24 24.33 -4.44 13.98
N ALA A 25 23.89 -5.30 14.92
CA ALA A 25 22.93 -6.36 14.62
C ALA A 25 21.57 -5.77 14.19
N ASP A 26 21.08 -4.74 14.88
CA ASP A 26 19.83 -4.06 14.50
C ASP A 26 19.96 -3.35 13.15
N LEU A 27 21.07 -2.66 12.89
CA LEU A 27 21.31 -2.04 11.57
C LEU A 27 21.39 -3.07 10.44
N LYS A 28 21.93 -4.26 10.72
CA LYS A 28 21.91 -5.38 9.77
C LYS A 28 20.50 -5.83 9.46
N ALA A 29 19.69 -6.05 10.49
CA ALA A 29 18.28 -6.44 10.34
C ALA A 29 17.46 -5.38 9.60
N GLU A 30 17.66 -4.09 9.92
CA GLU A 30 17.04 -2.97 9.20
C GLU A 30 17.43 -2.93 7.71
N ALA A 31 18.71 -3.16 7.39
CA ALA A 31 19.16 -3.20 6.00
C ALA A 31 18.53 -4.36 5.21
N HIS A 32 18.38 -5.54 5.81
CA HIS A 32 17.65 -6.66 5.23
C HIS A 32 16.19 -6.31 5.00
N PHE A 33 15.51 -5.68 5.96
CA PHE A 33 14.14 -5.22 5.80
C PHE A 33 13.98 -4.24 4.62
N ILE A 34 14.84 -3.24 4.53
CA ILE A 34 14.81 -2.24 3.45
C ILE A 34 15.00 -2.93 2.09
N ARG A 35 15.93 -3.88 1.99
CA ARG A 35 16.17 -4.63 0.77
C ARG A 35 14.98 -5.50 0.39
N ALA A 36 14.37 -6.19 1.35
CA ALA A 36 13.17 -6.98 1.16
C ALA A 36 11.99 -6.12 0.68
N PHE A 37 11.73 -4.99 1.36
CA PHE A 37 10.66 -4.07 1.01
C PHE A 37 10.77 -3.57 -0.43
N GLN A 38 11.96 -3.12 -0.82
CA GLN A 38 12.20 -2.60 -2.17
C GLN A 38 12.14 -3.70 -3.25
N ASN A 39 12.63 -4.90 -2.97
CA ASN A 39 12.51 -6.03 -3.90
C ASN A 39 11.06 -6.50 -4.04
N TRP A 40 10.28 -6.51 -2.97
CA TRP A 40 8.84 -6.79 -3.02
C TRP A 40 8.09 -5.76 -3.88
N GLU A 41 8.48 -4.48 -3.79
CA GLU A 41 7.95 -3.41 -4.63
C GLU A 41 8.25 -3.65 -6.12
N LEU A 42 9.49 -4.02 -6.44
CA LEU A 42 9.89 -4.38 -7.81
C LEU A 42 9.11 -5.60 -8.33
N LEU A 43 8.90 -6.63 -7.51
CA LEU A 43 8.09 -7.80 -7.85
C LEU A 43 6.65 -7.41 -8.18
N ASN A 44 6.05 -6.57 -7.36
CA ASN A 44 4.67 -6.15 -7.56
C ASN A 44 4.49 -5.10 -8.67
N THR A 45 5.55 -4.52 -9.18
CA THR A 45 5.51 -3.60 -10.31
C THR A 45 5.82 -4.32 -11.62
N TYR A 46 6.95 -5.04 -11.69
CA TYR A 46 7.52 -5.51 -12.94
C TYR A 46 7.38 -7.01 -13.21
N CYS A 47 6.80 -7.76 -12.31
CA CYS A 47 6.61 -9.20 -12.48
C CYS A 47 5.13 -9.55 -12.48
N LEU A 48 4.77 -10.72 -13.02
CA LEU A 48 3.41 -11.24 -12.87
C LEU A 48 3.09 -11.48 -11.39
N PRO A 49 1.81 -11.40 -10.98
CA PRO A 49 1.42 -11.66 -9.60
C PRO A 49 1.81 -13.06 -9.12
N TYR A 50 1.99 -13.18 -7.81
CA TYR A 50 2.23 -14.48 -7.18
C TYR A 50 1.07 -15.43 -7.47
N SER A 51 1.36 -16.55 -8.12
CA SER A 51 0.42 -17.66 -8.30
C SER A 51 1.21 -18.90 -8.73
N PRO A 52 0.70 -20.12 -8.51
CA PRO A 52 1.39 -21.34 -8.92
C PRO A 52 1.75 -21.37 -10.42
N GLU A 53 0.90 -20.79 -11.25
CA GLU A 53 1.09 -20.75 -12.71
C GLU A 53 2.24 -19.82 -13.14
N ASN A 54 2.57 -18.80 -12.31
CA ASN A 54 3.57 -17.78 -12.63
C ASN A 54 4.96 -18.06 -12.05
N MET A 55 5.16 -19.13 -11.25
CA MET A 55 6.42 -19.36 -10.51
C MET A 55 7.65 -19.45 -11.40
N LYS A 56 7.50 -19.87 -12.65
CA LYS A 56 8.60 -19.98 -13.62
C LYS A 56 8.78 -18.74 -14.49
N GLU A 57 7.87 -17.78 -14.41
CA GLU A 57 7.94 -16.51 -15.13
C GLU A 57 9.10 -15.64 -14.61
N PRO A 58 9.54 -14.64 -15.39
CA PRO A 58 10.63 -13.76 -14.98
C PRO A 58 10.31 -12.97 -13.70
N GLY A 59 11.17 -13.08 -12.71
CA GLY A 59 11.19 -12.30 -11.47
C GLY A 59 12.07 -11.06 -11.57
N ILE A 60 12.92 -10.85 -10.58
CA ILE A 60 13.84 -9.69 -10.47
C ILE A 60 15.30 -10.13 -10.45
N PRO A 61 16.27 -9.26 -10.79
CA PRO A 61 17.68 -9.48 -10.49
C PRO A 61 17.93 -9.49 -8.97
N HIS A 62 18.66 -10.47 -8.47
CA HIS A 62 19.04 -10.54 -7.05
C HIS A 62 20.30 -9.71 -6.79
N LYS A 63 20.12 -8.45 -6.41
CA LYS A 63 21.24 -7.56 -6.07
C LYS A 63 21.59 -7.66 -4.59
N THR A 64 22.72 -8.32 -4.30
CA THR A 64 23.22 -8.55 -2.93
C THR A 64 24.53 -7.82 -2.64
N SER A 65 25.06 -7.10 -3.62
CA SER A 65 26.34 -6.41 -3.54
C SER A 65 26.26 -5.00 -4.10
N THR A 66 27.19 -4.14 -3.68
CA THR A 66 27.40 -2.80 -4.27
C THR A 66 28.17 -2.87 -5.59
N SER A 67 28.74 -4.02 -5.97
CA SER A 67 29.48 -4.19 -7.21
C SER A 67 28.59 -3.97 -8.44
N PHE A 68 29.09 -3.18 -9.39
CA PHE A 68 28.48 -3.01 -10.71
C PHE A 68 28.66 -4.21 -11.62
N GLU A 69 29.58 -5.12 -11.28
CA GLU A 69 29.86 -6.35 -12.04
C GLU A 69 28.89 -7.50 -11.67
N GLN A 70 28.06 -7.32 -10.66
CA GLN A 70 27.07 -8.34 -10.31
C GLN A 70 26.03 -8.49 -11.43
N SER A 71 25.69 -9.75 -11.74
CA SER A 71 24.68 -10.07 -12.76
C SER A 71 23.37 -9.33 -12.55
N LEU A 72 22.79 -8.87 -13.65
CA LEU A 72 21.47 -8.23 -13.72
C LEU A 72 20.43 -9.14 -14.40
N VAL A 73 20.77 -10.41 -14.64
CA VAL A 73 19.83 -11.40 -15.17
C VAL A 73 18.72 -11.60 -14.16
N ARG A 74 17.48 -11.57 -14.65
CA ARG A 74 16.30 -11.82 -13.82
C ARG A 74 16.24 -13.30 -13.42
N MET A 75 16.07 -13.56 -12.15
CA MET A 75 15.75 -14.90 -11.65
C MET A 75 14.28 -15.21 -11.96
N ASN A 76 13.82 -16.44 -11.73
CA ASN A 76 12.40 -16.72 -11.83
C ASN A 76 11.61 -16.14 -10.64
N LEU A 77 10.28 -16.14 -10.75
CA LEU A 77 9.40 -15.53 -9.75
C LEU A 77 9.53 -16.25 -8.40
N GLU A 78 9.54 -17.58 -8.39
CA GLU A 78 9.67 -18.38 -7.17
C GLU A 78 10.96 -18.06 -6.40
N GLU A 79 12.10 -18.02 -7.10
CA GLU A 79 13.39 -17.65 -6.51
C GLU A 79 13.39 -16.23 -5.98
N SER A 80 12.72 -15.32 -6.69
CA SER A 80 12.62 -13.91 -6.29
C SER A 80 11.78 -13.70 -5.04
N TYR A 81 10.65 -14.40 -4.90
CA TYR A 81 9.87 -14.36 -3.65
C TYR A 81 10.63 -15.00 -2.48
N ARG A 82 11.31 -16.12 -2.72
CA ARG A 82 12.18 -16.74 -1.70
C ARG A 82 13.29 -15.79 -1.25
N PHE A 83 13.91 -15.07 -2.16
CA PHE A 83 14.94 -14.08 -1.84
C PHE A 83 14.41 -12.95 -0.92
N VAL A 84 13.22 -12.45 -1.19
CA VAL A 84 12.55 -11.45 -0.31
C VAL A 84 12.24 -12.06 1.05
N GLU A 85 11.74 -13.30 1.10
CA GLU A 85 11.42 -13.98 2.36
C GLU A 85 12.65 -14.25 3.21
N GLU A 86 13.79 -14.62 2.60
CA GLU A 86 15.06 -14.81 3.30
C GLU A 86 15.55 -13.51 3.96
N ASP A 87 15.44 -12.39 3.26
CA ASP A 87 15.74 -11.08 3.82
C ASP A 87 14.76 -10.72 4.99
N LEU A 88 13.50 -11.06 4.89
CA LEU A 88 12.54 -10.84 5.98
C LEU A 88 12.84 -11.73 7.20
N LYS A 89 13.32 -12.95 7.01
CA LYS A 89 13.79 -13.82 8.09
C LYS A 89 15.01 -13.22 8.82
N GLU A 90 15.93 -12.60 8.09
CA GLU A 90 17.04 -11.87 8.70
C GLU A 90 16.55 -10.59 9.43
N ALA A 91 15.57 -9.89 8.86
CA ALA A 91 14.96 -8.71 9.48
C ALA A 91 14.26 -9.02 10.82
N LEU A 92 13.71 -10.24 11.01
CA LEU A 92 13.12 -10.67 12.28
C LEU A 92 14.10 -10.68 13.47
N LYS A 93 15.41 -10.58 13.21
CA LYS A 93 16.43 -10.51 14.27
C LYS A 93 16.51 -9.12 14.91
N ILE A 94 15.74 -8.14 14.44
CA ILE A 94 15.70 -6.79 15.02
C ILE A 94 15.21 -6.83 16.46
N THR A 95 15.83 -6.04 17.33
CA THR A 95 15.46 -5.93 18.74
C THR A 95 14.77 -4.61 19.09
N VAL A 96 14.76 -3.66 18.15
CA VAL A 96 14.17 -2.33 18.33
C VAL A 96 12.65 -2.44 18.41
N ASP A 97 12.09 -2.07 19.56
CA ASP A 97 10.65 -2.04 19.83
C ASP A 97 10.14 -0.59 20.01
N ASN A 98 10.60 0.31 19.17
CA ASN A 98 10.24 1.73 19.26
C ASN A 98 9.28 2.15 18.16
N VAL A 99 8.01 2.15 18.45
CA VAL A 99 6.95 2.62 17.55
C VAL A 99 6.94 4.14 17.33
N ASN A 100 7.66 4.92 18.12
CA ASN A 100 7.67 6.38 17.98
C ASN A 100 8.58 6.89 16.87
N ARG A 101 9.52 6.08 16.39
CA ARG A 101 10.38 6.39 15.24
C ARG A 101 9.92 5.64 14.00
N ARG A 102 8.73 5.92 13.53
CA ARG A 102 8.04 5.17 12.48
C ARG A 102 8.76 5.16 11.11
N TRP A 103 9.75 6.03 10.93
CA TRP A 103 10.65 6.04 9.77
C TRP A 103 11.85 5.07 9.91
N ARG A 104 12.00 4.43 11.07
CA ARG A 104 12.99 3.38 11.34
C ARG A 104 12.28 2.04 11.45
N VAL A 105 13.00 1.00 11.12
CA VAL A 105 12.49 -0.36 11.25
C VAL A 105 12.43 -0.76 12.72
N SER A 106 11.35 -1.41 13.10
CA SER A 106 11.09 -1.92 14.45
C SER A 106 10.44 -3.31 14.36
N ILE A 107 10.34 -4.02 15.48
CA ILE A 107 9.67 -5.34 15.52
C ILE A 107 8.28 -5.28 14.88
N PRO A 108 7.36 -4.35 15.27
CA PRO A 108 6.04 -4.29 14.63
C PRO A 108 6.09 -3.89 13.14
N ALA A 109 7.10 -3.12 12.70
CA ALA A 109 7.30 -2.83 11.29
C ALA A 109 7.61 -4.11 10.49
N VAL A 110 8.49 -4.98 11.01
CA VAL A 110 8.82 -6.26 10.37
C VAL A 110 7.61 -7.18 10.36
N HIS A 111 6.88 -7.29 11.48
CA HIS A 111 5.67 -8.12 11.56
C HIS A 111 4.61 -7.64 10.58
N SER A 112 4.33 -6.36 10.52
CA SER A 112 3.31 -5.81 9.63
C SER A 112 3.67 -6.00 8.14
N PHE A 113 4.95 -5.92 7.79
CA PHE A 113 5.36 -6.19 6.42
C PHE A 113 5.36 -7.68 6.08
N LEU A 114 5.69 -8.57 7.01
CA LEU A 114 5.50 -10.01 6.84
C LEU A 114 4.03 -10.37 6.63
N ALA A 115 3.11 -9.74 7.36
CA ALA A 115 1.68 -9.93 7.16
C ALA A 115 1.26 -9.54 5.72
N ARG A 116 1.73 -8.38 5.22
CA ARG A 116 1.51 -7.97 3.83
C ARG A 116 2.12 -8.97 2.85
N PHE A 117 3.36 -9.35 3.05
CA PHE A 117 4.08 -10.29 2.17
C PHE A 117 3.31 -11.61 2.04
N TYR A 118 2.95 -12.23 3.15
CA TYR A 118 2.24 -13.51 3.14
C TYR A 118 0.80 -13.38 2.61
N LEU A 119 0.10 -12.27 2.86
CA LEU A 119 -1.19 -12.00 2.23
C LEU A 119 -1.08 -12.01 0.69
N PHE A 120 -0.01 -11.44 0.15
CA PHE A 120 0.26 -11.38 -1.29
C PHE A 120 0.78 -12.71 -1.85
N CYS A 121 1.25 -13.62 -1.00
CA CYS A 121 1.58 -15.00 -1.34
C CYS A 121 0.40 -15.95 -1.11
N HIS A 122 -0.78 -15.46 -0.74
CA HIS A 122 -1.99 -16.23 -0.41
C HIS A 122 -1.80 -17.20 0.78
N ASP A 123 -0.75 -17.01 1.60
CA ASP A 123 -0.56 -17.72 2.85
C ASP A 123 -1.30 -16.99 3.99
N TYR A 124 -2.61 -17.25 4.06
CA TYR A 124 -3.50 -16.56 5.00
C TYR A 124 -3.23 -16.90 6.47
N ASP A 125 -2.61 -18.05 6.74
CA ASP A 125 -2.25 -18.45 8.11
C ASP A 125 -1.06 -17.63 8.62
N GLN A 126 0.00 -17.50 7.84
CA GLN A 126 1.14 -16.66 8.19
C GLN A 126 0.75 -15.16 8.18
N ALA A 127 -0.05 -14.73 7.21
CA ALA A 127 -0.54 -13.35 7.16
C ALA A 127 -1.33 -13.00 8.44
N LEU A 128 -2.23 -13.86 8.89
CA LEU A 128 -2.99 -13.69 10.11
C LEU A 128 -2.09 -13.64 11.35
N LYS A 129 -1.16 -14.58 11.46
CA LYS A 129 -0.19 -14.63 12.57
C LYS A 129 0.59 -13.33 12.71
N TYR A 130 1.16 -12.82 11.63
CA TYR A 130 1.97 -11.62 11.67
C TYR A 130 1.15 -10.34 11.80
N ALA A 131 -0.07 -10.30 11.27
CA ALA A 131 -0.99 -9.20 11.53
C ALA A 131 -1.38 -9.12 13.03
N ASP A 132 -1.64 -10.26 13.67
CA ASP A 132 -1.90 -10.32 15.11
C ASP A 132 -0.70 -9.84 15.93
N LEU A 133 0.52 -10.26 15.61
CA LEU A 133 1.73 -9.82 16.30
C LEU A 133 1.96 -8.30 16.16
N ALA A 134 1.70 -7.73 14.99
CA ALA A 134 1.78 -6.29 14.80
C ALA A 134 0.73 -5.54 15.63
N LEU A 135 -0.52 -5.99 15.59
CA LEU A 135 -1.63 -5.39 16.34
C LEU A 135 -1.48 -5.53 17.85
N GLN A 136 -0.81 -6.58 18.36
CA GLN A 136 -0.48 -6.73 19.79
C GLN A 136 0.55 -5.70 20.24
N ALA A 137 1.47 -5.31 19.37
CA ALA A 137 2.49 -4.32 19.68
C ALA A 137 1.94 -2.88 19.68
N ASP A 138 1.13 -2.54 18.69
CA ASP A 138 0.46 -1.24 18.58
C ASP A 138 -0.81 -1.39 17.73
N ALA A 139 -1.95 -1.01 18.27
CA ALA A 139 -3.26 -1.06 17.60
C ALA A 139 -3.96 0.31 17.60
N ARG A 140 -3.20 1.40 17.82
CA ARG A 140 -3.79 2.75 17.86
C ARG A 140 -4.28 3.15 16.47
N LEU A 141 -5.56 3.48 16.41
CA LEU A 141 -6.21 4.16 15.29
C LEU A 141 -6.50 5.62 15.64
N VAL A 142 -6.34 6.50 14.69
CA VAL A 142 -6.85 7.86 14.78
C VAL A 142 -8.37 7.81 14.73
N ASP A 143 -9.03 8.39 15.71
CA ASP A 143 -10.49 8.44 15.74
C ASP A 143 -11.00 9.65 14.97
N TYR A 144 -11.51 9.43 13.77
CA TYR A 144 -12.00 10.52 12.92
C TYR A 144 -13.20 11.25 13.53
N ASN A 145 -13.90 10.64 14.47
CA ASN A 145 -15.00 11.28 15.18
C ASN A 145 -14.53 12.38 16.15
N THR A 146 -13.31 12.26 16.69
CA THR A 146 -12.85 13.14 17.77
C THR A 146 -11.50 13.80 17.51
N GLU A 147 -10.67 13.22 16.63
CA GLU A 147 -9.31 13.67 16.40
C GLU A 147 -9.10 14.41 15.07
N MET A 148 -10.08 14.36 14.14
CA MET A 148 -10.02 15.09 12.88
C MET A 148 -10.86 16.37 12.94
N TYR A 149 -10.36 17.44 12.30
CA TYR A 149 -11.06 18.71 12.21
C TYR A 149 -10.62 19.52 10.99
N TYR A 150 -11.45 20.48 10.57
CA TYR A 150 -11.07 21.41 9.51
C TYR A 150 -10.16 22.52 10.04
N GLY A 151 -9.10 22.85 9.27
CA GLY A 151 -8.09 23.81 9.68
C GLY A 151 -8.58 25.22 9.93
N ASN A 152 -9.68 25.61 9.30
CA ASN A 152 -10.24 26.96 9.43
C ASN A 152 -11.26 27.11 10.58
N GLU A 153 -11.66 26.01 11.20
CA GLU A 153 -12.77 26.01 12.16
C GLU A 153 -12.29 25.88 13.60
N GLN A 154 -11.06 25.43 13.81
CA GLN A 154 -10.57 25.09 15.15
C GLN A 154 -9.12 25.50 15.37
N SER A 155 -8.79 25.67 16.63
CA SER A 155 -7.44 25.93 17.09
C SER A 155 -6.49 24.76 16.77
N SER A 156 -5.26 25.08 16.40
CA SER A 156 -4.20 24.10 16.15
C SER A 156 -3.84 23.22 17.36
N SER A 157 -4.34 23.54 18.54
CA SER A 157 -4.19 22.73 19.75
C SER A 157 -5.26 21.62 19.90
N GLN A 158 -6.26 21.59 19.03
CA GLN A 158 -7.31 20.59 19.07
C GLN A 158 -7.08 19.54 18.00
N GLY A 159 -7.07 18.30 18.40
CA GLY A 159 -6.86 17.14 17.55
C GLY A 159 -5.46 17.05 16.92
N PRO A 160 -5.00 15.87 16.58
CA PRO A 160 -3.67 15.66 16.03
C PRO A 160 -3.56 16.10 14.58
N LEU A 161 -4.67 16.23 13.84
CA LEU A 161 -4.66 16.33 12.39
C LEU A 161 -5.63 17.39 11.89
N GLN A 162 -5.05 18.50 11.46
CA GLN A 162 -5.76 19.55 10.79
C GLN A 162 -5.93 19.23 9.31
N VAL A 163 -7.17 19.18 8.81
CA VAL A 163 -7.44 19.00 7.38
C VAL A 163 -7.28 20.34 6.66
N PRO A 164 -6.41 20.46 5.66
CA PRO A 164 -6.26 21.69 4.88
C PRO A 164 -7.39 21.81 3.86
N TYR A 165 -8.54 22.24 4.30
CA TYR A 165 -9.80 22.11 3.55
C TYR A 165 -9.87 22.83 2.20
N LEU A 166 -9.09 23.89 1.99
CA LEU A 166 -9.16 24.65 0.72
C LEU A 166 -7.79 25.07 0.18
N TRP A 167 -6.77 25.03 0.98
CA TRP A 167 -5.45 25.52 0.64
C TRP A 167 -4.41 24.55 1.14
N TRP A 168 -3.44 24.37 0.35
CA TRP A 168 -2.26 23.63 0.65
C TRP A 168 -1.47 24.31 1.78
N ASP A 169 -1.78 24.00 2.98
CA ASP A 169 -0.91 24.31 4.10
C ASP A 169 0.00 23.12 4.34
N SER A 170 1.28 23.26 3.94
CA SER A 170 2.30 22.24 4.16
C SER A 170 2.54 21.95 5.63
N SER A 171 2.18 22.87 6.53
CA SER A 171 2.36 22.70 7.98
C SER A 171 1.39 21.70 8.59
N SER A 172 0.28 21.45 7.94
CA SER A 172 -0.74 20.48 8.36
C SER A 172 -0.66 19.13 7.65
N ASP A 173 0.23 18.98 6.67
CA ASP A 173 0.44 17.70 5.99
C ASP A 173 1.06 16.66 6.96
N PRO A 174 0.36 15.57 7.30
CA PRO A 174 0.87 14.56 8.23
C PRO A 174 2.17 13.91 7.75
N SER A 175 2.42 13.88 6.45
CA SER A 175 3.67 13.35 5.90
C SER A 175 4.88 14.21 6.28
N VAL A 176 4.68 15.51 6.44
CA VAL A 176 5.71 16.45 6.86
C VAL A 176 5.97 16.35 8.37
N LYS A 177 4.91 16.14 9.15
CA LYS A 177 5.00 16.10 10.61
C LYS A 177 5.54 14.79 11.16
N LEU A 178 5.57 13.71 10.37
CA LEU A 178 5.96 12.36 10.82
C LEU A 178 5.17 11.88 12.06
N GLU A 179 4.00 12.44 12.29
CA GLU A 179 3.19 12.22 13.50
C GLU A 179 2.01 11.28 13.30
N TRP A 180 1.82 10.76 12.06
CA TRP A 180 0.71 9.87 11.78
C TRP A 180 0.85 8.57 12.55
N ALA A 181 0.08 8.45 13.63
CA ALA A 181 0.22 7.40 14.63
C ALA A 181 -0.11 5.98 14.13
N GLU A 182 -0.73 5.86 12.95
CA GLU A 182 -1.19 4.58 12.41
C GLU A 182 -0.11 3.81 11.62
N PHE A 183 1.07 4.38 11.38
CA PHE A 183 2.14 3.65 10.70
C PHE A 183 2.94 2.76 11.65
N TYR A 184 3.19 1.53 11.22
CA TYR A 184 4.29 0.71 11.75
C TYR A 184 5.61 1.05 11.07
N TYR A 185 5.58 1.20 9.75
CA TYR A 185 6.70 1.68 8.96
C TYR A 185 6.24 2.80 8.04
N GLN A 186 6.71 4.00 8.30
CA GLN A 186 6.32 5.18 7.54
C GLN A 186 7.12 5.26 6.23
N TYR A 187 6.43 5.01 5.14
CA TYR A 187 6.96 5.14 3.80
C TYR A 187 5.92 5.80 2.90
N PHE A 188 6.36 6.75 2.08
CA PHE A 188 5.51 7.51 1.18
C PHE A 188 6.02 7.41 -0.24
N LEU A 189 5.12 7.25 -1.18
CA LEU A 189 5.39 7.48 -2.58
C LEU A 189 5.28 8.98 -2.86
N SER A 190 6.32 9.55 -3.48
CA SER A 190 6.30 10.93 -3.92
C SER A 190 5.39 11.06 -5.13
N ALA A 191 4.15 11.46 -4.90
CA ALA A 191 3.18 11.71 -5.95
C ALA A 191 2.19 12.77 -5.47
N SER A 192 1.81 13.68 -6.34
CA SER A 192 0.76 14.63 -6.02
C SER A 192 -0.61 13.95 -6.10
N CYS A 193 -1.38 13.98 -5.02
CA CYS A 193 -2.75 13.48 -4.98
C CYS A 193 -3.65 14.09 -6.09
N ALA A 194 -3.24 15.21 -6.62
CA ALA A 194 -3.87 15.89 -7.71
C ALA A 194 -3.98 15.13 -9.02
N TYR A 195 -3.10 14.22 -9.26
CA TYR A 195 -3.14 13.42 -10.47
C TYR A 195 -4.04 12.19 -10.33
N PHE A 196 -4.61 11.98 -9.13
CA PHE A 196 -5.43 10.81 -8.83
C PHE A 196 -6.85 11.24 -8.49
N CYS A 197 -7.75 11.02 -9.43
CA CYS A 197 -9.18 11.18 -9.18
C CYS A 197 -9.77 9.82 -8.82
N PRO A 198 -10.61 9.73 -7.77
CA PRO A 198 -11.31 8.51 -7.45
C PRO A 198 -12.26 8.10 -8.58
N SER A 199 -12.40 6.81 -8.85
CA SER A 199 -13.38 6.34 -9.82
C SER A 199 -14.81 6.53 -9.29
N ARG A 200 -15.79 6.54 -10.20
CA ARG A 200 -17.20 6.61 -9.81
C ARG A 200 -17.62 5.40 -8.98
N GLU A 201 -17.08 4.24 -9.30
CA GLU A 201 -17.32 2.99 -8.59
C GLU A 201 -16.80 3.07 -7.16
N MET A 202 -15.60 3.63 -6.97
CA MET A 202 -15.06 3.86 -5.64
C MET A 202 -15.89 4.85 -4.85
N LEU A 203 -16.30 5.97 -5.44
CA LEU A 203 -17.10 6.99 -4.74
C LEU A 203 -18.44 6.44 -4.26
N LYS A 204 -19.04 5.48 -4.98
CA LYS A 204 -20.29 4.81 -4.57
C LYS A 204 -20.15 3.96 -3.31
N LEU A 205 -18.92 3.58 -2.94
CA LEU A 205 -18.67 2.82 -1.72
C LEU A 205 -18.79 3.67 -0.46
N TYR A 206 -18.66 4.99 -0.57
CA TYR A 206 -18.76 5.89 0.59
C TYR A 206 -20.21 6.31 0.85
N ASP A 207 -20.61 6.23 2.11
CA ASP A 207 -21.73 7.02 2.62
C ASP A 207 -21.23 8.46 2.78
N THR A 208 -21.65 9.35 1.88
CA THR A 208 -21.14 10.73 1.82
C THR A 208 -21.56 11.57 3.04
N GLU A 209 -22.57 11.14 3.80
CA GLU A 209 -23.03 11.82 5.00
C GLU A 209 -22.31 11.33 6.26
N ASN A 210 -22.08 10.02 6.37
CA ASN A 210 -21.61 9.40 7.61
C ASN A 210 -20.17 8.87 7.53
N ASP A 211 -19.61 8.65 6.32
CA ASP A 211 -18.21 8.20 6.21
C ASP A 211 -17.25 9.39 6.35
N LEU A 212 -16.59 9.46 7.48
CA LEU A 212 -15.68 10.56 7.81
C LEU A 212 -14.44 10.61 6.91
N ARG A 213 -14.11 9.52 6.21
CA ARG A 213 -13.06 9.53 5.18
C ARG A 213 -13.50 10.36 3.98
N TYR A 214 -14.76 10.24 3.55
CA TYR A 214 -15.27 11.12 2.52
C TYR A 214 -15.24 12.59 2.98
N LYS A 215 -15.71 12.84 4.19
CA LYS A 215 -15.72 14.17 4.78
C LYS A 215 -14.32 14.81 4.87
N TYR A 216 -13.33 14.08 5.36
CA TYR A 216 -12.02 14.65 5.68
C TYR A 216 -10.94 14.45 4.64
N LEU A 217 -11.05 13.42 3.79
CA LEU A 217 -10.01 13.07 2.83
C LEU A 217 -10.36 13.47 1.40
N MET A 218 -11.64 13.76 1.11
CA MET A 218 -12.10 14.19 -0.20
C MET A 218 -12.46 15.68 -0.17
N CYS A 219 -12.34 16.34 -1.31
CA CYS A 219 -12.71 17.72 -1.47
C CYS A 219 -13.46 17.91 -2.80
N GLU A 220 -14.67 18.44 -2.72
CA GLU A 220 -15.43 18.92 -3.87
C GLU A 220 -15.08 20.37 -4.17
N ASN A 221 -15.26 20.78 -5.42
CA ASN A 221 -14.98 22.16 -5.85
C ASN A 221 -13.54 22.63 -5.57
N PHE A 222 -12.61 21.69 -5.53
CA PHE A 222 -11.20 21.98 -5.31
C PHE A 222 -10.61 22.79 -6.46
N SER A 223 -9.89 23.85 -6.14
CA SER A 223 -9.20 24.68 -7.12
C SER A 223 -7.68 24.52 -7.03
N TRP A 224 -7.09 23.88 -8.02
CA TRP A 224 -5.64 23.80 -8.19
C TRP A 224 -4.98 25.06 -8.67
N ARG A 225 -5.68 25.74 -9.56
CA ARG A 225 -5.25 26.97 -10.19
C ARG A 225 -6.36 27.98 -9.97
N HIS A 226 -6.01 29.14 -9.55
CA HIS A 226 -6.81 30.21 -9.00
C HIS A 226 -8.20 30.47 -9.59
N ASN A 227 -8.59 29.91 -10.71
CA ASN A 227 -9.86 30.23 -11.37
C ASN A 227 -10.65 29.01 -11.88
N ILE A 228 -10.18 27.79 -11.64
CA ILE A 228 -10.87 26.59 -12.14
C ILE A 228 -11.33 25.77 -10.93
N LYS A 229 -12.63 25.63 -10.77
CA LYS A 229 -13.23 24.75 -9.77
C LYS A 229 -13.55 23.41 -10.39
N TYR A 230 -13.07 22.35 -9.78
CA TYR A 230 -13.42 21.00 -10.15
C TYR A 230 -14.53 20.51 -9.27
N THR A 231 -15.72 20.31 -9.84
CA THR A 231 -16.90 19.82 -9.09
C THR A 231 -16.78 18.36 -8.71
N TYR A 232 -15.96 17.60 -9.43
CA TYR A 232 -15.74 16.19 -9.12
C TYR A 232 -14.86 16.04 -7.87
N PRO A 233 -15.20 15.14 -6.94
CA PRO A 233 -14.41 14.93 -5.72
C PRO A 233 -12.98 14.54 -6.04
N GLY A 234 -12.02 15.12 -5.34
CA GLY A 234 -10.61 14.79 -5.39
C GLY A 234 -10.09 14.43 -4.01
N TYR A 235 -9.13 13.53 -3.94
CA TYR A 235 -8.44 13.21 -2.71
C TYR A 235 -7.42 14.30 -2.39
N VAL A 236 -7.49 14.89 -1.23
CA VAL A 236 -6.65 16.04 -0.85
C VAL A 236 -5.78 15.82 0.38
N TYR A 237 -6.04 14.76 1.11
CA TYR A 237 -5.24 14.39 2.26
C TYR A 237 -3.89 13.80 1.80
N PHE A 238 -2.81 13.99 2.56
CA PHE A 238 -1.45 13.62 2.12
C PHE A 238 -1.03 14.23 0.76
N ARG A 239 -1.24 15.47 0.63
CA ARG A 239 -1.10 16.33 -0.56
C ARG A 239 -0.03 15.96 -1.59
N THR A 240 1.21 15.72 -1.14
CA THR A 240 2.38 15.52 -2.00
C THR A 240 2.95 14.11 -1.90
N SER A 241 2.32 13.28 -1.09
CA SER A 241 2.81 11.96 -0.75
C SER A 241 1.65 11.00 -0.56
N ILE A 242 1.80 9.79 -1.09
CA ILE A 242 0.81 8.73 -0.91
C ILE A 242 1.32 7.78 0.16
N PRO A 243 0.53 7.49 1.22
CA PRO A 243 0.89 6.48 2.22
C PRO A 243 1.07 5.11 1.55
N TYR A 244 2.23 4.50 1.76
CA TYR A 244 2.58 3.22 1.15
C TYR A 244 3.22 2.25 2.14
N GLY A 245 3.71 2.75 3.24
CA GLY A 245 4.21 1.96 4.36
C GLY A 245 3.12 1.08 4.98
N THR A 246 3.49 0.28 5.96
CA THR A 246 2.55 -0.60 6.66
C THR A 246 1.84 0.13 7.80
N THR A 247 0.55 -0.15 8.00
CA THR A 247 -0.30 0.61 8.90
C THR A 247 -1.21 -0.29 9.76
N VAL A 248 -1.71 0.25 10.86
CA VAL A 248 -2.64 -0.43 11.77
C VAL A 248 -3.93 -0.83 11.06
N GLN A 249 -4.52 0.09 10.28
CA GLN A 249 -5.74 -0.19 9.53
C GLN A 249 -5.53 -1.29 8.48
N GLU A 250 -4.37 -1.33 7.85
CA GLU A 250 -4.03 -2.44 6.94
C GLU A 250 -3.97 -3.78 7.67
N MET A 251 -3.39 -3.83 8.86
CA MET A 251 -3.31 -5.06 9.65
C MET A 251 -4.68 -5.53 10.15
N ILE A 252 -5.56 -4.61 10.53
CA ILE A 252 -6.95 -4.95 10.88
C ILE A 252 -7.67 -5.55 9.66
N LEU A 253 -7.52 -4.96 8.49
CA LEU A 253 -8.15 -5.45 7.26
C LEU A 253 -7.53 -6.76 6.79
N THR A 254 -6.22 -6.94 6.91
CA THR A 254 -5.53 -8.20 6.63
C THR A 254 -6.01 -9.32 7.55
N LYS A 255 -6.08 -9.05 8.86
CA LYS A 255 -6.63 -10.00 9.84
C LYS A 255 -8.07 -10.38 9.51
N ALA A 256 -8.92 -9.39 9.23
CA ALA A 256 -10.32 -9.63 8.88
C ALA A 256 -10.45 -10.48 7.61
N GLU A 257 -9.68 -10.18 6.55
CA GLU A 257 -9.68 -10.96 5.31
C GLU A 257 -9.24 -12.40 5.55
N CYS A 258 -8.15 -12.63 6.28
CA CYS A 258 -7.66 -13.96 6.59
C CYS A 258 -8.68 -14.78 7.40
N LEU A 259 -9.31 -14.18 8.42
CA LEU A 259 -10.37 -14.82 9.21
C LEU A 259 -11.57 -15.20 8.32
N ALA A 260 -12.02 -14.31 7.44
CA ALA A 260 -13.10 -14.59 6.52
C ALA A 260 -12.76 -15.74 5.56
N ARG A 261 -11.54 -15.73 4.99
CA ARG A 261 -11.08 -16.82 4.10
C ARG A 261 -10.97 -18.17 4.82
N GLN A 262 -10.70 -18.18 6.11
CA GLN A 262 -10.74 -19.37 6.98
C GLN A 262 -12.17 -19.77 7.39
N GLY A 263 -13.21 -19.09 6.93
CA GLY A 263 -14.61 -19.38 7.30
C GLY A 263 -15.06 -18.80 8.66
N LYS A 264 -14.22 -18.04 9.33
CA LYS A 264 -14.50 -17.38 10.62
C LYS A 264 -15.14 -15.99 10.41
N PHE A 265 -16.20 -15.96 9.60
CA PHE A 265 -16.75 -14.69 9.09
C PHE A 265 -17.36 -13.78 10.17
N GLN A 266 -17.85 -14.31 11.28
CA GLN A 266 -18.33 -13.50 12.41
C GLN A 266 -17.16 -12.74 13.06
N GLN A 267 -16.05 -13.43 13.37
CA GLN A 267 -14.85 -12.80 13.92
C GLN A 267 -14.23 -11.80 12.95
N ALA A 268 -14.32 -12.08 11.63
CA ALA A 268 -13.89 -11.16 10.61
C ALA A 268 -14.68 -9.85 10.62
N MET A 269 -16.02 -9.93 10.78
CA MET A 269 -16.87 -8.75 10.91
C MET A 269 -16.61 -7.97 12.20
N GLU A 270 -16.42 -8.64 13.31
CA GLU A 270 -16.01 -8.01 14.58
C GLU A 270 -14.70 -7.24 14.40
N THR A 271 -13.73 -7.86 13.71
CA THR A 271 -12.41 -7.25 13.46
C THR A 271 -12.53 -5.98 12.58
N VAL A 272 -13.23 -6.04 11.47
CA VAL A 272 -13.39 -4.86 10.58
C VAL A 272 -14.17 -3.73 11.26
N ASN A 273 -15.11 -4.07 12.14
CA ASN A 273 -15.90 -3.10 12.89
C ASN A 273 -15.07 -2.27 13.87
N ILE A 274 -13.91 -2.73 14.30
CA ILE A 274 -12.94 -1.94 15.09
C ILE A 274 -12.50 -0.71 14.31
N LEU A 275 -12.15 -0.90 13.04
CA LEU A 275 -11.75 0.18 12.14
C LEU A 275 -12.94 1.10 11.84
N ARG A 276 -14.09 0.52 11.49
CA ARG A 276 -15.29 1.29 11.11
C ARG A 276 -15.77 2.21 12.23
N ALA A 277 -15.68 1.77 13.48
CA ALA A 277 -16.03 2.62 14.63
C ALA A 277 -15.18 3.90 14.72
N LYS A 278 -14.03 3.95 14.05
CA LYS A 278 -13.13 5.12 13.99
C LYS A 278 -13.25 5.91 12.68
N ARG A 279 -14.02 5.41 11.72
CA ARG A 279 -14.15 6.00 10.37
C ARG A 279 -15.55 6.44 10.01
N ILE A 280 -16.57 5.90 10.69
CA ILE A 280 -17.97 6.18 10.41
C ILE A 280 -18.56 6.92 11.59
N ALA A 281 -19.38 7.94 11.33
CA ALA A 281 -20.12 8.66 12.35
C ALA A 281 -21.05 7.70 13.13
N PRO A 282 -21.30 7.92 14.43
CA PRO A 282 -22.13 7.03 15.23
C PRO A 282 -23.52 6.85 14.65
N GLY A 283 -23.94 5.60 14.43
CA GLY A 283 -25.23 5.26 13.85
C GLY A 283 -25.34 3.77 13.51
N PRO A 284 -26.47 3.32 12.98
CA PRO A 284 -26.68 1.91 12.63
C PRO A 284 -25.73 1.40 11.55
N GLU A 285 -25.26 2.28 10.67
CA GLU A 285 -24.38 1.93 9.54
C GLU A 285 -22.93 1.68 9.94
N VAL A 286 -22.55 1.90 11.20
CA VAL A 286 -21.19 1.68 11.68
C VAL A 286 -20.82 0.20 11.58
N LYS A 287 -21.72 -0.71 11.98
CA LYS A 287 -21.44 -2.13 12.10
C LYS A 287 -21.85 -2.90 10.85
N LEU A 288 -20.89 -3.63 10.29
CA LEU A 288 -21.14 -4.65 9.28
C LEU A 288 -21.42 -5.99 9.94
N SER A 289 -22.26 -6.80 9.30
CA SER A 289 -22.47 -8.21 9.60
C SER A 289 -22.41 -9.00 8.28
N ALA A 290 -22.19 -10.30 8.37
CA ALA A 290 -22.22 -11.20 7.22
C ALA A 290 -22.81 -12.56 7.64
N ALA A 291 -23.59 -13.15 6.75
CA ALA A 291 -24.19 -14.45 6.94
C ALA A 291 -23.34 -15.58 6.31
N THR A 292 -22.46 -15.25 5.37
CA THR A 292 -21.59 -16.21 4.67
C THR A 292 -20.14 -15.71 4.60
N LYS A 293 -19.25 -16.62 4.27
CA LYS A 293 -17.83 -16.34 4.01
C LYS A 293 -17.67 -15.34 2.85
N GLU A 294 -18.39 -15.57 1.76
CA GLU A 294 -18.31 -14.78 0.54
C GLU A 294 -18.79 -13.35 0.78
N GLU A 295 -19.88 -13.20 1.50
CA GLU A 295 -20.40 -11.87 1.91
C GLU A 295 -19.40 -11.14 2.80
N ALA A 296 -18.77 -11.84 3.74
CA ALA A 296 -17.76 -11.25 4.61
C ALA A 296 -16.54 -10.77 3.80
N ILE A 297 -16.02 -11.60 2.90
CA ILE A 297 -14.88 -11.23 2.03
C ILE A 297 -15.25 -10.01 1.20
N ALA A 298 -16.41 -9.98 0.54
CA ALA A 298 -16.83 -8.86 -0.28
C ALA A 298 -16.85 -7.54 0.53
N LYS A 299 -17.49 -7.55 1.71
CA LYS A 299 -17.58 -6.37 2.59
C LYS A 299 -16.22 -5.90 3.10
N ILE A 300 -15.32 -6.83 3.43
CA ILE A 300 -13.95 -6.49 3.87
C ILE A 300 -13.15 -5.89 2.72
N LEU A 301 -13.24 -6.44 1.52
CA LEU A 301 -12.54 -5.92 0.35
C LEU A 301 -13.06 -4.53 -0.06
N GLU A 302 -14.35 -4.26 0.07
CA GLU A 302 -14.91 -2.92 -0.09
C GLU A 302 -14.35 -1.95 0.95
N GLU A 303 -14.28 -2.38 2.23
CA GLU A 303 -13.69 -1.55 3.28
C GLU A 303 -12.20 -1.29 3.02
N ARG A 304 -11.49 -2.29 2.50
CA ARG A 304 -10.10 -2.15 2.09
C ARG A 304 -9.93 -1.15 0.94
N VAL A 305 -10.87 -1.09 -0.01
CA VAL A 305 -10.89 -0.04 -1.04
C VAL A 305 -11.07 1.33 -0.43
N ARG A 306 -12.00 1.51 0.52
CA ARG A 306 -12.23 2.81 1.16
C ARG A 306 -11.01 3.30 1.94
N GLU A 307 -10.27 2.39 2.58
CA GLU A 307 -9.18 2.74 3.49
C GLU A 307 -7.82 2.83 2.82
N LEU A 308 -7.50 1.91 1.89
CA LEU A 308 -6.15 1.73 1.33
C LEU A 308 -6.06 2.03 -0.18
N THR A 309 -6.91 2.89 -0.67
CA THR A 309 -7.10 3.15 -2.10
C THR A 309 -5.83 3.57 -2.83
N TRP A 310 -5.06 4.46 -2.24
CA TRP A 310 -4.08 5.24 -2.98
C TRP A 310 -2.70 4.56 -3.11
N GLY A 311 -2.34 3.69 -2.19
CA GLY A 311 -1.03 3.05 -2.20
C GLY A 311 -1.06 1.60 -2.67
N LEU A 312 -2.07 0.85 -2.26
CA LEU A 312 -2.09 -0.60 -2.40
C LEU A 312 -3.15 -1.14 -3.35
N ARG A 313 -4.12 -0.32 -3.79
CA ARG A 313 -5.27 -0.81 -4.57
C ARG A 313 -4.87 -1.54 -5.84
N TRP A 314 -3.89 -1.04 -6.60
CA TRP A 314 -3.39 -1.70 -7.79
C TRP A 314 -2.82 -3.08 -7.47
N PHE A 315 -2.03 -3.17 -6.42
CA PHE A 315 -1.43 -4.43 -6.00
C PHE A 315 -2.48 -5.41 -5.44
N ASP A 316 -3.50 -4.91 -4.73
CA ASP A 316 -4.64 -5.74 -4.31
C ASP A 316 -5.39 -6.33 -5.50
N ILE A 317 -5.68 -5.55 -6.54
CA ILE A 317 -6.33 -6.05 -7.76
C ILE A 317 -5.49 -7.18 -8.38
N ARG A 318 -4.18 -7.00 -8.45
CA ARG A 318 -3.26 -8.00 -9.00
C ARG A 318 -3.33 -9.32 -8.22
N ARG A 319 -3.26 -9.28 -6.89
CA ARG A 319 -3.31 -10.50 -6.07
C ARG A 319 -4.68 -11.17 -6.09
N LEU A 320 -5.77 -10.41 -6.12
CA LEU A 320 -7.12 -10.94 -6.16
C LEU A 320 -7.41 -11.66 -7.49
N ASN A 321 -6.98 -11.09 -8.60
CA ASN A 321 -7.18 -11.69 -9.93
C ASN A 321 -6.30 -12.94 -10.18
N TYR A 322 -5.44 -13.33 -9.23
CA TYR A 322 -4.54 -14.48 -9.34
C TYR A 322 -4.61 -15.42 -8.12
N ASN A 323 -5.56 -15.22 -7.22
CA ASN A 323 -5.78 -16.11 -6.09
C ASN A 323 -6.57 -17.39 -6.48
N GLU A 324 -7.00 -18.13 -5.48
CA GLU A 324 -7.65 -19.43 -5.63
C GLU A 324 -9.16 -19.36 -5.99
N THR A 325 -9.74 -18.15 -6.05
CA THR A 325 -11.18 -17.94 -6.29
C THR A 325 -11.42 -16.88 -7.35
N THR A 326 -12.51 -16.99 -8.07
CA THR A 326 -12.95 -15.95 -9.01
C THR A 326 -14.03 -15.04 -8.44
N LEU A 327 -14.44 -15.25 -7.19
CA LEU A 327 -15.53 -14.50 -6.56
C LEU A 327 -15.12 -13.05 -6.19
N ASP A 328 -13.84 -12.79 -6.05
CA ASP A 328 -13.28 -11.48 -5.72
C ASP A 328 -12.44 -10.87 -6.85
N ASP A 329 -12.52 -11.44 -8.05
CA ASP A 329 -11.90 -10.91 -9.26
C ASP A 329 -12.37 -9.48 -9.55
N VAL A 330 -11.44 -8.64 -9.97
CA VAL A 330 -11.69 -7.24 -10.29
C VAL A 330 -11.51 -6.99 -11.78
N ASN A 331 -12.61 -6.78 -12.48
CA ASN A 331 -12.59 -6.43 -13.90
C ASN A 331 -12.22 -4.95 -14.08
N LEU A 332 -11.16 -4.68 -14.83
CA LEU A 332 -10.68 -3.35 -15.09
C LEU A 332 -11.09 -2.87 -16.48
N LYS A 333 -11.75 -1.72 -16.51
CA LYS A 333 -12.06 -1.02 -17.74
C LYS A 333 -11.85 0.49 -17.58
N ARG A 334 -11.53 1.15 -18.67
CA ARG A 334 -11.43 2.59 -18.74
C ARG A 334 -12.03 3.09 -20.05
N ILE A 335 -12.86 4.12 -19.95
CA ILE A 335 -13.41 4.81 -21.10
C ILE A 335 -12.48 6.00 -21.39
N PHE A 336 -12.00 6.07 -22.62
CA PHE A 336 -11.13 7.13 -23.11
C PHE A 336 -11.85 7.94 -24.17
N TYR A 337 -11.78 9.27 -24.05
CA TYR A 337 -12.29 10.21 -25.02
C TYR A 337 -11.13 10.83 -25.80
N SER A 338 -11.27 10.98 -27.12
CA SER A 338 -10.26 11.69 -27.90
C SER A 338 -10.17 13.14 -27.45
N HIS A 339 -9.01 13.74 -27.56
CA HIS A 339 -8.77 15.11 -27.16
C HIS A 339 -7.81 15.79 -28.14
N ASP A 340 -7.90 17.11 -28.22
CA ASP A 340 -6.93 17.98 -28.84
C ASP A 340 -6.33 18.89 -27.76
N GLY A 341 -5.06 18.67 -27.46
CA GLY A 341 -4.41 19.31 -26.33
C GLY A 341 -5.14 19.04 -25.02
N LEU A 342 -5.73 20.08 -24.40
CA LEU A 342 -6.49 19.98 -23.14
C LEU A 342 -7.99 19.87 -23.34
N ILE A 343 -8.48 19.89 -24.57
CA ILE A 343 -9.91 19.91 -24.90
C ILE A 343 -10.36 18.50 -25.28
N VAL A 344 -11.30 17.96 -24.51
CA VAL A 344 -11.92 16.67 -24.83
C VAL A 344 -12.90 16.87 -26.00
N ASN A 345 -12.75 16.04 -27.04
CA ASN A 345 -13.70 16.00 -28.14
C ASN A 345 -14.96 15.24 -27.73
N LYS A 346 -16.00 15.97 -27.35
CA LYS A 346 -17.28 15.43 -26.90
C LYS A 346 -18.11 14.75 -28.01
N GLU A 347 -17.78 15.01 -29.25
CA GLU A 347 -18.44 14.45 -30.45
C GLU A 347 -17.84 13.10 -30.87
N SER A 348 -16.64 12.80 -30.42
CA SER A 348 -16.02 11.51 -30.70
C SER A 348 -16.66 10.39 -29.91
N GLN A 349 -16.77 9.22 -30.52
CA GLN A 349 -17.18 8.03 -29.81
C GLN A 349 -16.10 7.63 -28.80
N PRO A 350 -16.45 7.36 -27.51
CA PRO A 350 -15.49 6.92 -26.54
C PRO A 350 -14.94 5.53 -26.88
N ILE A 351 -13.68 5.30 -26.57
CA ILE A 351 -13.02 4.01 -26.70
C ILE A 351 -12.96 3.35 -25.32
N GLU A 352 -13.49 2.16 -25.19
CA GLU A 352 -13.35 1.36 -23.98
C GLU A 352 -12.08 0.50 -24.06
N TYR A 353 -11.17 0.69 -23.10
CA TYR A 353 -10.03 -0.17 -22.89
C TYR A 353 -10.30 -1.10 -21.71
N ARG A 354 -9.91 -2.37 -21.87
CA ARG A 354 -10.02 -3.40 -20.82
C ARG A 354 -8.66 -4.01 -20.55
N LEU A 355 -8.43 -4.35 -19.30
CA LEU A 355 -7.38 -5.26 -18.90
C LEU A 355 -8.07 -6.57 -18.50
N GLU A 356 -7.89 -7.60 -19.31
CA GLU A 356 -8.52 -8.90 -19.08
C GLU A 356 -7.91 -9.58 -17.83
N LEU A 357 -8.67 -10.46 -17.20
CA LEU A 357 -8.18 -11.25 -16.07
C LEU A 357 -6.96 -12.06 -16.50
N LYS A 358 -5.95 -12.10 -15.66
CA LYS A 358 -4.68 -12.81 -15.92
C LYS A 358 -3.90 -12.32 -17.15
N ASP A 359 -4.17 -11.11 -17.60
CA ASP A 359 -3.41 -10.47 -18.69
C ASP A 359 -1.94 -10.25 -18.26
N ARG A 360 -1.02 -10.49 -19.18
CA ARG A 360 0.41 -10.30 -18.91
C ARG A 360 0.77 -8.83 -18.63
N ARG A 361 -0.06 -7.88 -19.05
CA ARG A 361 0.07 -6.45 -18.74
C ARG A 361 -0.17 -6.09 -17.26
N PHE A 362 -0.50 -7.06 -16.41
CA PHE A 362 -0.37 -6.90 -14.97
C PHE A 362 1.09 -6.76 -14.50
N ALA A 363 2.07 -7.13 -15.31
CA ALA A 363 3.47 -6.76 -15.13
C ALA A 363 3.76 -5.51 -15.96
N GLU A 364 4.22 -4.44 -15.31
CA GLU A 364 4.55 -3.19 -16.02
C GLU A 364 5.77 -3.38 -16.95
N PRO A 365 5.84 -2.65 -18.07
CA PRO A 365 7.02 -2.69 -18.91
C PRO A 365 8.24 -2.11 -18.19
N ILE A 366 9.37 -2.81 -18.30
CA ILE A 366 10.64 -2.31 -17.79
C ILE A 366 11.10 -1.15 -18.69
N ASN A 367 11.54 -0.08 -18.05
CA ASN A 367 12.01 1.10 -18.78
C ASN A 367 13.14 0.72 -19.75
N SER A 368 13.03 1.18 -20.99
CA SER A 368 14.02 0.87 -22.04
C SER A 368 15.45 1.31 -21.68
N ASN A 369 15.58 2.36 -20.87
CA ASN A 369 16.86 2.82 -20.38
C ASN A 369 17.53 1.82 -19.42
N GLU A 370 16.75 1.17 -18.56
CA GLU A 370 17.26 0.10 -17.67
C GLU A 370 17.74 -1.11 -18.48
N ILE A 371 17.01 -1.48 -19.54
CA ILE A 371 17.40 -2.56 -20.44
C ILE A 371 18.70 -2.21 -21.14
N TYR A 372 18.82 -1.00 -21.67
CA TYR A 372 20.02 -0.50 -22.33
C TYR A 372 21.22 -0.47 -21.36
N LEU A 373 21.08 0.10 -20.18
CA LEU A 373 22.15 0.20 -19.19
C LEU A 373 22.60 -1.18 -18.65
N SER A 374 21.68 -2.15 -18.61
CA SER A 374 22.01 -3.53 -18.26
C SER A 374 22.72 -4.29 -19.36
N ARG A 375 22.98 -3.68 -20.53
CA ARG A 375 23.52 -4.32 -21.73
C ARG A 375 22.69 -5.53 -22.16
N GLY A 376 21.38 -5.45 -22.02
CA GLY A 376 20.43 -6.50 -22.37
C GLY A 376 20.35 -7.68 -21.39
N GLN A 377 21.01 -7.61 -20.23
CA GLN A 377 20.86 -8.65 -19.20
C GLN A 377 19.44 -8.64 -18.60
N ILE A 378 18.85 -7.45 -18.41
CA ILE A 378 17.45 -7.33 -18.03
C ILE A 378 16.61 -7.46 -19.30
N GLN A 379 15.85 -8.54 -19.39
CA GLN A 379 14.94 -8.76 -20.50
C GLN A 379 13.56 -8.16 -20.22
N GLN A 380 12.94 -7.60 -21.27
CA GLN A 380 11.59 -7.07 -21.21
C GLN A 380 10.55 -8.16 -20.92
N ASN A 381 9.44 -7.76 -20.30
CA ASN A 381 8.27 -8.59 -20.20
C ASN A 381 7.68 -8.86 -21.61
N THR A 382 7.15 -10.05 -21.81
CA THR A 382 6.41 -10.41 -23.03
C THR A 382 4.92 -10.21 -22.82
N TYR A 383 4.23 -9.62 -23.80
CA TYR A 383 2.79 -9.33 -23.76
C TYR A 383 2.05 -10.05 -24.86
#